data_6a2f36b4d26f6b90aa0c369cd1179ebf
#
_entry.id   6a2f36b4d26f6b90aa0c369cd1179ebf
#
_cell.length_a   1.000
_cell.length_b   1.000
_cell.length_c   1.000
_cell.angle_alpha   90.00
_cell.angle_beta   90.00
_cell.angle_gamma   90.00
#
_symmetry.space_group_name_H-M   'P 1'
#
loop_
_entity.id
_entity.type
_entity.pdbx_description
1 polymer ?
#
loop_
_entity_poly.entity_id
_entity_poly.type
_entity_poly.pdbx_seq_one_letter_code
_entity_poly.pdbx_strand_id
1 'polypeptide(L)'
;MGVHVTRACLDAGFKVLGVDKKTYASNDWALIEFLQHNNFTWLHRDINDLDRLVDCDYIINMAAETHVDNSIMSSDVFLHSNVNGVHHLLELIRQIPRYKQPILLHFSTDEVYGDIAQGSHTEQDLLKPSNPYSASKAAGDMLITAWARTYAIKYVIVRPTNNYGIGQYVEKLIPKSVKYLELGRKIDLHDRGEPRRTWLHASDTARAVITIIDHGGVNEIYNISGNTELPNREVIKKILHLYHGENKDHCWQDYVMDSQREGQDVRYSIDDSKLKSLGWNPQTDFDTALIAIVDHYRNNFVW
;
A
#
# COMPACT_ATOMS: atom_id res chain seq x y z
N MET A 1 0.70 3.69 -4.28
CA MET A 1 1.63 2.59 -4.62
C MET A 1 1.56 2.23 -6.11
N GLY A 2 0.41 1.82 -6.66
CA GLY A 2 0.28 1.35 -8.05
C GLY A 2 0.93 2.25 -9.10
N VAL A 3 0.74 3.56 -9.00
CA VAL A 3 1.40 4.55 -9.89
C VAL A 3 2.93 4.41 -9.87
N HIS A 4 3.54 4.31 -8.68
CA HIS A 4 5.00 4.21 -8.55
C HIS A 4 5.53 2.86 -9.04
N VAL A 5 4.81 1.76 -8.78
CA VAL A 5 5.19 0.42 -9.28
C VAL A 5 5.07 0.36 -10.80
N THR A 6 3.98 0.88 -11.37
CA THR A 6 3.82 0.96 -12.84
C THR A 6 4.96 1.75 -13.47
N ARG A 7 5.30 2.92 -12.92
CA ARG A 7 6.41 3.74 -13.42
C ARG A 7 7.73 2.98 -13.34
N ALA A 8 8.04 2.37 -12.21
CA ALA A 8 9.28 1.60 -12.05
C ALA A 8 9.38 0.41 -13.02
N CYS A 9 8.27 -0.28 -13.30
CA CYS A 9 8.24 -1.34 -14.30
C CYS A 9 8.49 -0.80 -15.73
N LEU A 10 7.89 0.35 -16.08
CA LEU A 10 8.12 0.99 -17.39
C LEU A 10 9.56 1.49 -17.52
N ASP A 11 10.12 2.10 -16.49
CA ASP A 11 11.51 2.57 -16.44
C ASP A 11 12.51 1.40 -16.54
N ALA A 12 12.16 0.23 -16.00
CA ALA A 12 12.91 -1.00 -16.15
C ALA A 12 12.72 -1.68 -17.55
N GLY A 13 11.92 -1.09 -18.43
CA GLY A 13 11.72 -1.58 -19.81
C GLY A 13 10.65 -2.66 -19.95
N PHE A 14 9.88 -2.97 -18.91
CA PHE A 14 8.79 -3.94 -18.99
C PHE A 14 7.64 -3.44 -19.87
N LYS A 15 6.95 -4.39 -20.52
CA LYS A 15 5.63 -4.13 -21.11
C LYS A 15 4.59 -4.30 -20.02
N VAL A 16 3.78 -3.29 -19.78
CA VAL A 16 2.80 -3.24 -18.71
C VAL A 16 1.38 -3.17 -19.25
N LEU A 17 0.53 -4.11 -18.85
CA LEU A 17 -0.91 -4.00 -18.96
C LEU A 17 -1.47 -3.55 -17.62
N GLY A 18 -1.90 -2.29 -17.50
CA GLY A 18 -2.62 -1.79 -16.33
C GLY A 18 -4.07 -2.26 -16.38
N VAL A 19 -4.53 -2.86 -15.28
CA VAL A 19 -5.94 -3.26 -15.09
C VAL A 19 -6.46 -2.60 -13.82
N ASP A 20 -7.53 -1.83 -13.92
CA ASP A 20 -8.14 -1.14 -12.77
C ASP A 20 -9.61 -0.84 -13.07
N LYS A 21 -10.47 -0.93 -12.07
CA LYS A 21 -11.90 -0.61 -12.19
C LYS A 21 -12.21 0.88 -12.01
N LYS A 22 -11.22 1.70 -11.71
CA LYS A 22 -11.35 3.15 -11.45
C LYS A 22 -12.37 3.46 -10.37
N THR A 23 -11.96 3.28 -9.12
CA THR A 23 -12.77 3.69 -7.97
C THR A 23 -12.60 5.19 -7.65
N TYR A 24 -13.25 5.65 -6.59
CA TYR A 24 -13.12 7.01 -6.07
C TYR A 24 -11.65 7.43 -5.77
N ALA A 25 -10.78 6.46 -5.51
CA ALA A 25 -9.37 6.69 -5.19
C ALA A 25 -8.42 6.59 -6.40
N SER A 26 -8.97 6.49 -7.62
CA SER A 26 -8.17 6.36 -8.84
C SER A 26 -7.42 7.64 -9.17
N ASN A 27 -6.32 7.51 -9.93
CA ASN A 27 -5.37 8.57 -10.23
C ASN A 27 -5.31 8.84 -11.74
N ASP A 28 -6.25 9.66 -12.24
CA ASP A 28 -6.43 9.89 -13.68
C ASP A 28 -5.23 10.60 -14.32
N TRP A 29 -4.55 11.50 -13.61
CA TRP A 29 -3.38 12.19 -14.14
C TRP A 29 -2.24 11.19 -14.42
N ALA A 30 -2.03 10.22 -13.55
CA ALA A 30 -1.00 9.19 -13.76
C ALA A 30 -1.37 8.25 -14.91
N LEU A 31 -2.64 7.92 -15.06
CA LEU A 31 -3.11 7.12 -16.20
C LEU A 31 -2.86 7.85 -17.53
N ILE A 32 -3.14 9.17 -17.60
CA ILE A 32 -2.87 9.99 -18.80
C ILE A 32 -1.38 9.98 -19.13
N GLU A 33 -0.50 10.10 -18.12
CA GLU A 33 0.96 10.01 -18.30
C GLU A 33 1.36 8.64 -18.90
N PHE A 34 0.86 7.55 -18.30
CA PHE A 34 1.23 6.20 -18.75
C PHE A 34 0.72 5.87 -20.16
N LEU A 35 -0.45 6.37 -20.54
CA LEU A 35 -0.99 6.18 -21.90
C LEU A 35 -0.11 6.80 -23.00
N GLN A 36 0.84 7.68 -22.67
CA GLN A 36 1.84 8.21 -23.60
C GLN A 36 3.05 7.27 -23.76
N HIS A 37 3.16 6.24 -22.91
CA HIS A 37 4.31 5.33 -22.96
C HIS A 37 4.05 4.14 -23.88
N ASN A 38 4.95 3.87 -24.84
CA ASN A 38 4.80 2.82 -25.86
C ASN A 38 4.65 1.41 -25.28
N ASN A 39 5.18 1.16 -24.08
CA ASN A 39 5.13 -0.14 -23.42
C ASN A 39 3.95 -0.26 -22.44
N PHE A 40 3.04 0.71 -22.40
CA PHE A 40 1.87 0.66 -21.54
C PHE A 40 0.59 0.47 -22.32
N THR A 41 -0.25 -0.43 -21.84
CA THR A 41 -1.64 -0.60 -22.30
C THR A 41 -2.57 -0.59 -21.11
N TRP A 42 -3.84 -0.24 -21.34
CA TRP A 42 -4.83 -0.07 -20.28
C TRP A 42 -6.08 -0.89 -20.54
N LEU A 43 -6.57 -1.55 -19.49
CA LEU A 43 -7.86 -2.22 -19.46
C LEU A 43 -8.69 -1.72 -18.26
N HIS A 44 -9.80 -1.03 -18.56
CA HIS A 44 -10.76 -0.62 -17.55
C HIS A 44 -11.65 -1.81 -17.19
N ARG A 45 -11.33 -2.52 -16.11
CA ARG A 45 -12.05 -3.73 -15.68
C ARG A 45 -11.81 -3.99 -14.19
N ASP A 46 -12.83 -4.51 -13.49
CA ASP A 46 -12.59 -5.14 -12.19
C ASP A 46 -11.84 -6.48 -12.40
N ILE A 47 -10.90 -6.79 -11.50
CA ILE A 47 -10.18 -8.08 -11.55
C ILE A 47 -11.13 -9.27 -11.39
N ASN A 48 -12.29 -9.09 -10.73
CA ASN A 48 -13.33 -10.11 -10.61
C ASN A 48 -14.08 -10.39 -11.92
N ASP A 49 -14.02 -9.48 -12.89
CA ASP A 49 -14.72 -9.59 -14.18
C ASP A 49 -13.79 -10.01 -15.33
N LEU A 50 -12.55 -10.40 -15.03
CA LEU A 50 -11.62 -10.88 -16.04
C LEU A 50 -12.03 -12.29 -16.52
N ASP A 51 -12.25 -12.45 -17.83
CA ASP A 51 -12.57 -13.76 -18.40
C ASP A 51 -11.32 -14.63 -18.59
N ARG A 52 -10.16 -14.01 -18.77
CA ARG A 52 -8.86 -14.66 -18.99
C ARG A 52 -7.70 -13.73 -18.68
N LEU A 53 -6.54 -14.30 -18.46
CA LEU A 53 -5.27 -13.57 -18.37
C LEU A 53 -4.61 -13.46 -19.75
N VAL A 54 -3.88 -12.37 -19.97
CA VAL A 54 -2.95 -12.27 -21.11
C VAL A 54 -1.69 -13.06 -20.80
N ASP A 55 -0.93 -13.43 -21.83
CA ASP A 55 0.39 -14.05 -21.69
C ASP A 55 1.36 -13.04 -21.04
N CYS A 56 1.87 -13.35 -19.85
CA CYS A 56 2.75 -12.48 -19.09
C CYS A 56 3.63 -13.29 -18.13
N ASP A 57 4.76 -12.70 -17.73
CA ASP A 57 5.71 -13.33 -16.79
C ASP A 57 5.27 -13.11 -15.33
N TYR A 58 4.67 -11.96 -15.03
CA TYR A 58 4.22 -11.56 -13.71
C TYR A 58 2.82 -10.97 -13.71
N ILE A 59 2.08 -11.26 -12.66
CA ILE A 59 0.88 -10.52 -12.26
C ILE A 59 1.20 -9.80 -10.96
N ILE A 60 1.27 -8.46 -10.99
CA ILE A 60 1.47 -7.64 -9.78
C ILE A 60 0.08 -7.22 -9.29
N ASN A 61 -0.46 -7.96 -8.32
CA ASN A 61 -1.79 -7.70 -7.78
C ASN A 61 -1.74 -6.66 -6.66
N MET A 62 -2.13 -5.44 -6.99
CA MET A 62 -2.27 -4.30 -6.07
C MET A 62 -3.73 -3.87 -5.90
N ALA A 63 -4.65 -4.51 -6.63
CA ALA A 63 -6.08 -4.21 -6.54
C ALA A 63 -6.62 -4.58 -5.15
N ALA A 64 -7.07 -3.58 -4.40
CA ALA A 64 -7.57 -3.76 -3.04
C ALA A 64 -8.37 -2.54 -2.57
N GLU A 65 -9.33 -2.78 -1.68
CA GLU A 65 -9.85 -1.77 -0.77
C GLU A 65 -8.93 -1.66 0.45
N THR A 66 -8.66 -0.44 0.94
CA THR A 66 -7.56 -0.22 1.91
C THR A 66 -7.89 0.74 3.07
N HIS A 67 -9.12 1.26 3.18
CA HIS A 67 -9.46 2.21 4.23
C HIS A 67 -10.08 1.50 5.42
N VAL A 68 -9.35 1.44 6.56
CA VAL A 68 -9.76 0.69 7.75
C VAL A 68 -11.14 1.13 8.26
N ASP A 69 -11.40 2.45 8.39
CA ASP A 69 -12.70 2.94 8.88
C ASP A 69 -13.86 2.49 7.98
N ASN A 70 -13.67 2.54 6.67
CA ASN A 70 -14.68 2.03 5.73
C ASN A 70 -14.90 0.52 5.91
N SER A 71 -13.84 -0.25 6.23
CA SER A 71 -13.97 -1.70 6.46
C SER A 71 -14.76 -2.03 7.72
N ILE A 72 -14.67 -1.18 8.75
CA ILE A 72 -15.44 -1.31 9.99
C ILE A 72 -16.92 -0.98 9.74
N MET A 73 -17.18 0.04 8.92
CA MET A 73 -18.55 0.43 8.58
C MET A 73 -19.24 -0.57 7.64
N SER A 74 -18.51 -1.11 6.66
CA SER A 74 -19.01 -2.10 5.69
C SER A 74 -17.86 -2.91 5.12
N SER A 75 -17.84 -4.21 5.40
CA SER A 75 -16.75 -5.11 4.99
C SER A 75 -16.95 -5.74 3.61
N ASP A 76 -18.14 -5.69 3.03
CA ASP A 76 -18.49 -6.43 1.81
C ASP A 76 -17.59 -6.10 0.62
N VAL A 77 -17.32 -4.81 0.40
CA VAL A 77 -16.43 -4.37 -0.70
C VAL A 77 -14.99 -4.83 -0.50
N PHE A 78 -14.56 -4.99 0.76
CA PHE A 78 -13.24 -5.53 1.12
C PHE A 78 -13.14 -7.02 0.82
N LEU A 79 -14.18 -7.79 1.18
CA LEU A 79 -14.25 -9.21 0.83
C LEU A 79 -14.30 -9.40 -0.69
N HIS A 80 -15.11 -8.61 -1.39
CA HIS A 80 -15.18 -8.66 -2.85
C HIS A 80 -13.83 -8.38 -3.51
N SER A 81 -13.15 -7.30 -3.14
CA SER A 81 -11.89 -6.91 -3.79
C SER A 81 -10.69 -7.73 -3.28
N ASN A 82 -10.56 -7.89 -1.95
CA ASN A 82 -9.32 -8.41 -1.35
C ASN A 82 -9.31 -9.94 -1.21
N VAL A 83 -10.49 -10.58 -1.22
CA VAL A 83 -10.61 -12.05 -1.10
C VAL A 83 -11.08 -12.65 -2.42
N ASN A 84 -12.26 -12.26 -2.93
CA ASN A 84 -12.80 -12.82 -4.15
C ASN A 84 -11.93 -12.48 -5.36
N GLY A 85 -11.40 -11.23 -5.44
CA GLY A 85 -10.48 -10.83 -6.50
C GLY A 85 -9.20 -11.66 -6.52
N VAL A 86 -8.62 -11.95 -5.34
CA VAL A 86 -7.45 -12.84 -5.22
C VAL A 86 -7.81 -14.26 -5.65
N HIS A 87 -8.92 -14.80 -5.15
CA HIS A 87 -9.41 -16.13 -5.55
C HIS A 87 -9.61 -16.22 -7.06
N HIS A 88 -10.24 -15.23 -7.66
CA HIS A 88 -10.50 -15.20 -9.11
C HIS A 88 -9.19 -15.22 -9.92
N LEU A 89 -8.21 -14.39 -9.55
CA LEU A 89 -6.88 -14.41 -10.20
C LEU A 89 -6.21 -15.79 -10.08
N LEU A 90 -6.27 -16.42 -8.91
CA LEU A 90 -5.69 -17.75 -8.68
C LEU A 90 -6.36 -18.81 -9.57
N GLU A 91 -7.69 -18.76 -9.74
CA GLU A 91 -8.41 -19.68 -10.62
C GLU A 91 -8.08 -19.44 -12.11
N LEU A 92 -7.91 -18.19 -12.52
CA LEU A 92 -7.46 -17.89 -13.89
C LEU A 92 -6.03 -18.40 -14.14
N ILE A 93 -5.10 -18.21 -13.18
CA ILE A 93 -3.73 -18.74 -13.28
C ILE A 93 -3.76 -20.27 -13.36
N ARG A 94 -4.60 -20.93 -12.55
CA ARG A 94 -4.73 -22.40 -12.52
C ARG A 94 -5.15 -22.98 -13.85
N GLN A 95 -5.91 -22.26 -14.69
CA GLN A 95 -6.33 -22.69 -16.01
C GLN A 95 -5.20 -22.64 -17.07
N ILE A 96 -4.12 -21.91 -16.81
CA ILE A 96 -2.97 -21.81 -17.71
C ILE A 96 -2.08 -23.05 -17.56
N PRO A 97 -1.56 -23.63 -18.67
CA PRO A 97 -0.56 -24.70 -18.57
C PRO A 97 0.62 -24.31 -17.68
N ARG A 98 1.04 -25.20 -16.81
CA ARG A 98 2.02 -24.97 -15.73
C ARG A 98 3.29 -24.23 -16.19
N TYR A 99 3.81 -24.57 -17.35
CA TYR A 99 5.04 -23.99 -17.91
C TYR A 99 4.87 -22.56 -18.44
N LYS A 100 3.62 -22.09 -18.54
CA LYS A 100 3.25 -20.74 -18.98
C LYS A 100 2.63 -19.89 -17.85
N GLN A 101 2.45 -20.46 -16.66
CA GLN A 101 1.82 -19.71 -15.58
C GLN A 101 2.70 -18.55 -15.15
N PRO A 102 2.14 -17.34 -15.03
CA PRO A 102 2.85 -16.21 -14.47
C PRO A 102 3.16 -16.40 -12.97
N ILE A 103 4.12 -15.64 -12.47
CA ILE A 103 4.34 -15.50 -11.03
C ILE A 103 3.36 -14.44 -10.50
N LEU A 104 2.57 -14.79 -9.50
CA LEU A 104 1.70 -13.84 -8.81
C LEU A 104 2.49 -13.09 -7.71
N LEU A 105 2.82 -11.82 -7.93
CA LEU A 105 3.33 -10.93 -6.90
C LEU A 105 2.14 -10.18 -6.26
N HIS A 106 1.82 -10.53 -5.02
CA HIS A 106 0.65 -10.01 -4.31
C HIS A 106 1.05 -9.00 -3.24
N PHE A 107 0.44 -7.84 -3.28
CA PHE A 107 0.54 -6.84 -2.22
C PHE A 107 -0.40 -7.15 -1.07
N SER A 108 0.16 -7.55 0.06
CA SER A 108 -0.47 -7.65 1.36
C SER A 108 -0.19 -6.37 2.18
N THR A 109 -0.06 -6.46 3.48
CA THR A 109 0.20 -5.37 4.42
C THR A 109 0.86 -5.92 5.68
N ASP A 110 1.61 -5.10 6.41
CA ASP A 110 2.13 -5.40 7.74
C ASP A 110 1.00 -5.60 8.78
N GLU A 111 -0.17 -5.00 8.56
CA GLU A 111 -1.34 -5.12 9.43
C GLU A 111 -1.86 -6.56 9.58
N VAL A 112 -1.49 -7.48 8.67
CA VAL A 112 -1.90 -8.89 8.77
C VAL A 112 -1.30 -9.60 9.98
N TYR A 113 -0.15 -9.12 10.48
CA TYR A 113 0.48 -9.67 11.69
C TYR A 113 -0.21 -9.26 12.98
N GLY A 114 -0.95 -8.14 12.96
CA GLY A 114 -1.52 -7.52 14.14
C GLY A 114 -0.52 -6.64 14.89
N ASP A 115 -0.92 -6.26 16.09
CA ASP A 115 -0.20 -5.33 16.95
C ASP A 115 1.03 -5.95 17.61
N ILE A 116 2.10 -5.15 17.76
CA ILE A 116 3.32 -5.59 18.45
C ILE A 116 3.91 -4.44 19.30
N ALA A 117 3.92 -4.63 20.62
CA ALA A 117 4.41 -3.60 21.55
C ALA A 117 5.93 -3.41 21.49
N GLN A 118 6.71 -4.50 21.31
CA GLN A 118 8.17 -4.51 21.26
C GLN A 118 8.66 -5.49 20.21
N GLY A 119 9.81 -5.18 19.60
CA GLY A 119 10.38 -5.99 18.53
C GLY A 119 9.72 -5.72 17.18
N SER A 120 9.84 -6.66 16.26
CA SER A 120 9.32 -6.60 14.90
C SER A 120 8.89 -7.98 14.45
N HIS A 121 7.79 -8.08 13.71
CA HIS A 121 7.36 -9.32 13.09
C HIS A 121 8.26 -9.71 11.91
N THR A 122 8.53 -10.98 11.80
CA THR A 122 9.22 -11.60 10.65
C THR A 122 8.20 -12.23 9.70
N GLU A 123 8.64 -12.62 8.51
CA GLU A 123 7.79 -13.30 7.52
C GLU A 123 7.26 -14.66 8.00
N GLN A 124 7.85 -15.23 9.06
CA GLN A 124 7.47 -16.52 9.64
C GLN A 124 6.41 -16.39 10.74
N ASP A 125 6.09 -15.17 11.17
CA ASP A 125 5.14 -14.96 12.26
C ASP A 125 3.70 -15.26 11.83
N LEU A 126 2.90 -15.68 12.82
CA LEU A 126 1.49 -15.97 12.61
C LEU A 126 0.70 -14.69 12.31
N LEU A 127 -0.26 -14.81 11.42
CA LEU A 127 -1.18 -13.71 11.11
C LEU A 127 -2.24 -13.58 12.20
N LYS A 128 -2.42 -12.37 12.75
CA LYS A 128 -3.37 -12.02 13.81
C LYS A 128 -4.04 -10.67 13.52
N PRO A 129 -4.74 -10.54 12.39
CA PRO A 129 -5.36 -9.28 11.99
C PRO A 129 -6.40 -8.80 13.01
N SER A 130 -6.46 -7.49 13.25
CA SER A 130 -7.30 -6.86 14.29
C SER A 130 -8.55 -6.17 13.75
N ASN A 131 -8.65 -5.97 12.43
CA ASN A 131 -9.78 -5.27 11.81
C ASN A 131 -10.20 -5.95 10.49
N PRO A 132 -11.40 -5.64 9.94
CA PRO A 132 -11.90 -6.29 8.73
C PRO A 132 -11.00 -6.12 7.50
N TYR A 133 -10.36 -4.97 7.33
CA TYR A 133 -9.39 -4.75 6.24
C TYR A 133 -8.21 -5.72 6.36
N SER A 134 -7.51 -5.71 7.49
CA SER A 134 -6.33 -6.58 7.68
C SER A 134 -6.72 -8.07 7.64
N ALA A 135 -7.91 -8.43 8.12
CA ALA A 135 -8.45 -9.79 8.01
C ALA A 135 -8.68 -10.20 6.55
N SER A 136 -9.24 -9.30 5.71
CA SER A 136 -9.44 -9.57 4.28
C SER A 136 -8.11 -9.75 3.53
N LYS A 137 -7.07 -8.99 3.90
CA LYS A 137 -5.72 -9.13 3.34
C LYS A 137 -5.06 -10.44 3.77
N ALA A 138 -5.16 -10.80 5.06
CA ALA A 138 -4.68 -12.08 5.58
C ALA A 138 -5.38 -13.28 4.90
N ALA A 139 -6.69 -13.18 4.64
CA ALA A 139 -7.42 -14.21 3.90
C ALA A 139 -6.86 -14.37 2.46
N GLY A 140 -6.53 -13.27 1.78
CA GLY A 140 -5.85 -13.29 0.48
C GLY A 140 -4.51 -14.03 0.54
N ASP A 141 -3.67 -13.75 1.54
CA ASP A 141 -2.39 -14.44 1.76
C ASP A 141 -2.60 -15.95 1.96
N MET A 142 -3.60 -16.33 2.76
CA MET A 142 -3.93 -17.75 3.01
C MET A 142 -4.42 -18.47 1.75
N LEU A 143 -5.22 -17.82 0.91
CA LEU A 143 -5.65 -18.39 -0.37
C LEU A 143 -4.45 -18.64 -1.28
N ILE A 144 -3.55 -17.66 -1.42
CA ILE A 144 -2.36 -17.79 -2.27
C ILE A 144 -1.50 -18.98 -1.82
N THR A 145 -1.20 -19.09 -0.54
CA THR A 145 -0.36 -20.18 -0.01
C THR A 145 -1.04 -21.54 -0.15
N ALA A 146 -2.37 -21.63 0.03
CA ALA A 146 -3.13 -22.85 -0.18
C ALA A 146 -3.14 -23.31 -1.65
N TRP A 147 -3.37 -22.37 -2.60
CA TRP A 147 -3.33 -22.64 -4.04
C TRP A 147 -1.93 -23.02 -4.52
N ALA A 148 -0.91 -22.36 -3.99
CA ALA A 148 0.49 -22.73 -4.27
C ALA A 148 0.79 -24.17 -3.86
N ARG A 149 0.38 -24.56 -2.64
CA ARG A 149 0.58 -25.93 -2.13
C ARG A 149 -0.23 -26.96 -2.91
N THR A 150 -1.46 -26.65 -3.29
CA THR A 150 -2.38 -27.60 -3.93
C THR A 150 -2.16 -27.71 -5.43
N TYR A 151 -1.96 -26.59 -6.10
CA TYR A 151 -1.92 -26.48 -7.56
C TYR A 151 -0.54 -26.08 -8.11
N ALA A 152 0.44 -25.85 -7.21
CA ALA A 152 1.80 -25.42 -7.51
C ALA A 152 1.86 -24.09 -8.28
N ILE A 153 0.93 -23.17 -7.99
CA ILE A 153 0.99 -21.80 -8.48
C ILE A 153 2.19 -21.10 -7.84
N LYS A 154 2.97 -20.41 -8.66
CA LYS A 154 4.12 -19.63 -8.21
C LYS A 154 3.66 -18.26 -7.70
N TYR A 155 4.19 -17.85 -6.55
CA TYR A 155 3.84 -16.57 -5.96
C TYR A 155 5.01 -15.85 -5.29
N VAL A 156 4.83 -14.57 -5.04
CA VAL A 156 5.54 -13.75 -4.08
C VAL A 156 4.50 -12.93 -3.33
N ILE A 157 4.57 -12.87 -2.00
CA ILE A 157 3.76 -11.97 -1.19
C ILE A 157 4.66 -10.87 -0.65
N VAL A 158 4.25 -9.61 -0.78
CA VAL A 158 4.94 -8.46 -0.17
C VAL A 158 4.06 -7.83 0.90
N ARG A 159 4.64 -7.53 2.07
CA ARG A 159 3.97 -6.91 3.22
C ARG A 159 4.64 -5.59 3.54
N PRO A 160 4.24 -4.50 2.86
CA PRO A 160 4.81 -3.18 3.11
C PRO A 160 4.21 -2.54 4.36
N THR A 161 5.02 -1.69 5.04
CA THR A 161 4.56 -0.76 6.07
C THR A 161 3.76 0.39 5.47
N ASN A 162 3.34 1.36 6.30
CA ASN A 162 2.50 2.48 5.85
C ASN A 162 3.15 3.27 4.72
N ASN A 163 2.59 3.14 3.52
CA ASN A 163 3.06 3.87 2.35
C ASN A 163 2.59 5.32 2.33
N TYR A 164 3.46 6.22 1.89
CA TYR A 164 3.14 7.63 1.69
C TYR A 164 3.80 8.13 0.39
N GLY A 165 3.31 9.26 -0.13
CA GLY A 165 3.85 9.88 -1.35
C GLY A 165 2.81 10.69 -2.12
N ILE A 166 3.26 11.43 -3.12
CA ILE A 166 2.39 12.16 -4.04
C ILE A 166 1.48 11.18 -4.79
N GLY A 167 0.21 11.55 -4.95
CA GLY A 167 -0.80 10.70 -5.57
C GLY A 167 -1.52 9.75 -4.60
N GLN A 168 -1.25 9.84 -3.30
CA GLN A 168 -2.04 9.16 -2.28
C GLN A 168 -3.40 9.83 -2.13
N TYR A 169 -4.47 9.03 -2.06
CA TYR A 169 -5.81 9.58 -1.94
C TYR A 169 -6.04 10.29 -0.60
N VAL A 170 -6.89 11.32 -0.62
CA VAL A 170 -7.10 12.27 0.49
C VAL A 170 -7.74 11.69 1.75
N GLU A 171 -8.13 10.44 1.76
CA GLU A 171 -8.58 9.72 2.97
C GLU A 171 -7.45 9.37 3.93
N LYS A 172 -6.20 9.31 3.44
CA LYS A 172 -5.03 8.92 4.22
C LYS A 172 -4.45 10.09 5.00
N LEU A 173 -3.76 9.81 6.11
CA LEU A 173 -3.36 10.79 7.13
C LEU A 173 -2.70 12.05 6.56
N ILE A 174 -1.65 11.92 5.74
CA ILE A 174 -0.90 13.09 5.25
C ILE A 174 -1.75 13.96 4.32
N PRO A 175 -2.31 13.46 3.19
CA PRO A 175 -3.13 14.29 2.33
C PRO A 175 -4.42 14.77 3.00
N LYS A 176 -5.05 13.95 3.87
CA LYS A 176 -6.23 14.35 4.66
C LYS A 176 -5.93 15.54 5.56
N SER A 177 -4.75 15.54 6.20
CA SER A 177 -4.34 16.62 7.09
C SER A 177 -4.18 17.94 6.34
N VAL A 178 -3.48 17.95 5.21
CA VAL A 178 -3.35 19.16 4.38
C VAL A 178 -4.71 19.63 3.91
N LYS A 179 -5.57 18.74 3.46
CA LYS A 179 -6.95 19.02 3.06
C LYS A 179 -7.72 19.75 4.16
N TYR A 180 -7.69 19.20 5.37
CA TYR A 180 -8.47 19.76 6.47
C TYR A 180 -7.95 21.13 6.90
N LEU A 181 -6.62 21.34 6.81
CA LEU A 181 -6.03 22.66 7.04
C LEU A 181 -6.51 23.70 6.00
N GLU A 182 -6.51 23.33 4.70
CA GLU A 182 -7.03 24.21 3.63
C GLU A 182 -8.52 24.56 3.83
N LEU A 183 -9.32 23.64 4.37
CA LEU A 183 -10.74 23.86 4.65
C LEU A 183 -11.01 24.52 6.00
N GLY A 184 -9.98 24.83 6.81
CA GLY A 184 -10.15 25.33 8.18
C GLY A 184 -10.85 24.34 9.10
N ARG A 185 -10.73 23.02 8.82
CA ARG A 185 -11.31 21.93 9.62
C ARG A 185 -10.28 21.32 10.53
N LYS A 186 -10.74 20.74 11.65
CA LYS A 186 -9.88 19.94 12.53
C LYS A 186 -9.60 18.57 11.92
N ILE A 187 -8.36 18.10 12.08
CA ILE A 187 -7.90 16.80 11.64
C ILE A 187 -8.36 15.75 12.65
N ASP A 188 -9.09 14.72 12.20
CA ASP A 188 -9.44 13.57 13.05
C ASP A 188 -8.19 12.76 13.37
N LEU A 189 -7.88 12.63 14.65
CA LEU A 189 -6.71 11.93 15.13
C LEU A 189 -7.11 10.89 16.19
N HIS A 190 -7.00 9.61 15.84
CA HIS A 190 -7.38 8.53 16.75
C HIS A 190 -6.41 8.43 17.94
N ASP A 191 -6.96 8.19 19.14
CA ASP A 191 -6.20 7.98 20.37
C ASP A 191 -5.13 9.05 20.59
N ARG A 192 -5.49 10.32 20.41
CA ARG A 192 -4.59 11.50 20.55
C ARG A 192 -3.32 11.40 19.71
N GLY A 193 -3.34 10.57 18.66
CA GLY A 193 -2.21 10.34 17.77
C GLY A 193 -1.07 9.51 18.36
N GLU A 194 -1.32 8.78 19.43
CA GLU A 194 -0.34 7.87 20.04
C GLU A 194 0.04 6.68 19.13
N PRO A 195 -0.89 6.12 18.30
CA PRO A 195 -0.54 5.02 17.42
C PRO A 195 0.69 5.33 16.56
N ARG A 196 1.64 4.38 16.56
CA ARG A 196 2.91 4.50 15.85
C ARG A 196 2.84 3.77 14.52
N ARG A 197 3.44 4.36 13.49
CA ARG A 197 3.52 3.76 12.16
C ARG A 197 4.93 3.91 11.59
N THR A 198 5.36 2.90 10.88
CA THR A 198 6.60 2.97 10.10
C THR A 198 6.26 3.45 8.70
N TRP A 199 6.87 4.56 8.30
CA TRP A 199 6.58 5.26 7.04
C TRP A 199 7.54 4.84 5.94
N LEU A 200 6.97 4.36 4.82
CA LEU A 200 7.68 3.88 3.65
C LEU A 200 7.25 4.70 2.43
N HIS A 201 8.19 5.36 1.75
CA HIS A 201 7.82 6.10 0.55
C HIS A 201 7.47 5.16 -0.61
N ALA A 202 6.42 5.48 -1.37
CA ALA A 202 5.90 4.61 -2.41
C ALA A 202 6.91 4.32 -3.54
N SER A 203 7.89 5.20 -3.78
CA SER A 203 9.01 4.92 -4.71
C SER A 203 9.98 3.86 -4.17
N ASP A 204 10.17 3.81 -2.84
CA ASP A 204 10.98 2.77 -2.20
C ASP A 204 10.30 1.41 -2.30
N THR A 205 8.97 1.38 -2.11
CA THR A 205 8.16 0.18 -2.37
C THR A 205 8.30 -0.29 -3.81
N ALA A 206 8.26 0.64 -4.78
CA ALA A 206 8.40 0.31 -6.19
C ALA A 206 9.80 -0.28 -6.50
N ARG A 207 10.88 0.30 -5.92
CA ARG A 207 12.22 -0.28 -6.05
C ARG A 207 12.33 -1.66 -5.41
N ALA A 208 11.65 -1.89 -4.27
CA ALA A 208 11.59 -3.21 -3.65
C ALA A 208 10.98 -4.25 -4.59
N VAL A 209 9.90 -3.90 -5.29
CA VAL A 209 9.27 -4.79 -6.28
C VAL A 209 10.24 -5.16 -7.41
N ILE A 210 10.96 -4.19 -7.98
CA ILE A 210 11.95 -4.46 -9.03
C ILE A 210 13.07 -5.36 -8.49
N THR A 211 13.61 -5.05 -7.30
CA THR A 211 14.63 -5.91 -6.65
C THR A 211 14.14 -7.35 -6.44
N ILE A 212 12.87 -7.52 -6.04
CA ILE A 212 12.29 -8.84 -5.84
C ILE A 212 12.10 -9.56 -7.18
N ILE A 213 11.69 -8.87 -8.25
CA ILE A 213 11.56 -9.46 -9.59
C ILE A 213 12.94 -9.96 -10.08
N ASP A 214 13.99 -9.18 -9.86
CA ASP A 214 15.34 -9.48 -10.37
C ASP A 214 16.09 -10.52 -9.52
N HIS A 215 15.90 -10.51 -8.19
CA HIS A 215 16.75 -11.25 -7.25
C HIS A 215 15.98 -12.08 -6.22
N GLY A 216 14.65 -11.92 -6.13
CA GLY A 216 13.82 -12.60 -5.14
C GLY A 216 13.54 -14.06 -5.46
N GLY A 217 13.26 -14.83 -4.42
CA GLY A 217 12.81 -16.21 -4.55
C GLY A 217 11.33 -16.32 -4.90
N VAL A 218 10.98 -17.39 -5.60
CA VAL A 218 9.58 -17.79 -5.85
C VAL A 218 9.05 -18.57 -4.65
N ASN A 219 7.76 -18.41 -4.35
CA ASN A 219 7.06 -18.96 -3.19
C ASN A 219 7.59 -18.39 -1.86
N GLU A 220 7.94 -17.12 -1.88
CA GLU A 220 8.51 -16.41 -0.77
C GLU A 220 7.61 -15.23 -0.33
N ILE A 221 7.79 -14.82 0.92
CA ILE A 221 7.17 -13.63 1.50
C ILE A 221 8.28 -12.64 1.80
N TYR A 222 8.06 -11.35 1.55
CA TYR A 222 9.00 -10.28 1.85
C TYR A 222 8.31 -9.15 2.59
N ASN A 223 8.81 -8.83 3.78
CA ASN A 223 8.49 -7.62 4.49
C ASN A 223 9.22 -6.44 3.84
N ILE A 224 8.54 -5.28 3.72
CA ILE A 224 9.12 -4.06 3.16
C ILE A 224 8.91 -2.93 4.17
N SER A 225 9.96 -2.54 4.89
CA SER A 225 9.86 -1.53 5.95
C SER A 225 10.52 -0.22 5.55
N GLY A 226 9.94 0.89 6.01
CA GLY A 226 10.61 2.19 5.98
C GLY A 226 11.61 2.34 7.12
N ASN A 227 12.37 3.43 7.10
CA ASN A 227 13.36 3.75 8.16
C ASN A 227 12.82 4.70 9.24
N THR A 228 11.60 5.21 9.09
CA THR A 228 11.06 6.24 9.98
C THR A 228 9.82 5.72 10.69
N GLU A 229 9.94 5.45 12.00
CA GLU A 229 8.80 5.11 12.85
C GLU A 229 8.42 6.34 13.69
N LEU A 230 7.19 6.83 13.56
CA LEU A 230 6.68 8.00 14.28
C LEU A 230 5.26 7.75 14.80
N PRO A 231 4.91 8.31 15.99
CA PRO A 231 3.52 8.49 16.37
C PRO A 231 2.80 9.40 15.38
N ASN A 232 1.53 9.15 15.12
CA ASN A 232 0.75 9.95 14.17
C ASN A 232 0.74 11.44 14.56
N ARG A 233 0.73 11.78 15.85
CA ARG A 233 0.81 13.19 16.32
C ARG A 233 2.09 13.90 15.85
N GLU A 234 3.23 13.20 15.82
CA GLU A 234 4.48 13.82 15.35
C GLU A 234 4.46 14.10 13.86
N VAL A 235 3.80 13.23 13.07
CA VAL A 235 3.56 13.50 11.65
C VAL A 235 2.68 14.75 11.48
N ILE A 236 1.60 14.88 12.27
CA ILE A 236 0.74 16.07 12.23
C ILE A 236 1.52 17.34 12.61
N LYS A 237 2.35 17.31 13.65
CA LYS A 237 3.19 18.47 14.03
C LYS A 237 4.10 18.89 12.88
N LYS A 238 4.76 17.93 12.22
CA LYS A 238 5.60 18.21 11.05
C LYS A 238 4.79 18.83 9.90
N ILE A 239 3.60 18.31 9.62
CA ILE A 239 2.71 18.88 8.58
C ILE A 239 2.31 20.31 8.94
N LEU A 240 1.91 20.57 10.19
CA LEU A 240 1.53 21.92 10.64
C LEU A 240 2.68 22.91 10.53
N HIS A 241 3.90 22.50 10.90
CA HIS A 241 5.10 23.31 10.76
C HIS A 241 5.38 23.67 9.29
N LEU A 242 5.29 22.70 8.39
CA LEU A 242 5.48 22.91 6.94
C LEU A 242 4.36 23.76 6.34
N TYR A 243 3.14 23.56 6.80
CA TYR A 243 1.97 24.27 6.28
C TYR A 243 1.94 25.75 6.68
N HIS A 244 2.23 26.07 7.94
CA HIS A 244 2.13 27.42 8.49
C HIS A 244 3.45 28.21 8.48
N GLY A 245 4.60 27.54 8.31
CA GLY A 245 5.95 28.12 8.39
C GLY A 245 6.46 28.23 9.84
N GLU A 246 7.76 28.47 9.97
CA GLU A 246 8.50 28.41 11.25
C GLU A 246 8.09 29.46 12.30
N ASN A 247 7.43 30.55 11.90
CA ASN A 247 7.22 31.74 12.75
C ASN A 247 5.89 31.74 13.52
N LYS A 248 5.20 30.61 13.64
CA LYS A 248 3.95 30.56 14.40
C LYS A 248 4.04 29.50 15.48
N ASP A 249 3.99 29.91 16.74
CA ASP A 249 3.71 29.02 17.87
C ASP A 249 2.30 28.44 17.73
N HIS A 250 2.19 27.32 17.00
CA HIS A 250 0.93 26.61 16.84
C HIS A 250 0.80 25.56 17.92
N CYS A 251 -0.19 25.73 18.79
CA CYS A 251 -0.64 24.63 19.61
C CYS A 251 -1.29 23.59 18.67
N TRP A 252 -0.58 22.52 18.36
CA TRP A 252 -1.06 21.50 17.41
C TRP A 252 -2.43 20.93 17.82
N GLN A 253 -2.76 20.93 19.11
CA GLN A 253 -4.05 20.48 19.64
C GLN A 253 -5.23 21.30 19.12
N ASP A 254 -5.02 22.56 18.75
CA ASP A 254 -6.07 23.41 18.20
C ASP A 254 -6.54 22.97 16.80
N TYR A 255 -5.67 22.23 16.09
CA TYR A 255 -5.89 21.73 14.73
C TYR A 255 -6.41 20.30 14.66
N VAL A 256 -6.52 19.61 15.78
CA VAL A 256 -6.94 18.21 15.81
C VAL A 256 -8.23 18.03 16.61
N MET A 257 -8.95 16.97 16.31
CA MET A 257 -10.06 16.46 17.08
C MET A 257 -9.74 15.01 17.42
N ASP A 258 -9.76 14.70 18.74
CA ASP A 258 -9.56 13.32 19.21
C ASP A 258 -10.76 12.48 18.89
N SER A 259 -10.53 11.30 18.38
CA SER A 259 -11.54 10.30 18.05
C SER A 259 -11.07 8.91 18.47
N GLN A 260 -12.01 8.00 18.65
CA GLN A 260 -11.70 6.60 18.93
C GLN A 260 -12.02 5.75 17.72
N ARG A 261 -11.22 4.71 17.50
CA ARG A 261 -11.46 3.70 16.49
C ARG A 261 -11.50 2.32 17.14
N GLU A 262 -12.55 1.56 16.87
CA GLU A 262 -12.62 0.16 17.26
C GLU A 262 -11.52 -0.65 16.57
N GLY A 263 -10.87 -1.57 17.31
CA GLY A 263 -9.79 -2.38 16.77
C GLY A 263 -8.55 -1.57 16.36
N GLN A 264 -8.30 -0.42 17.03
CA GLN A 264 -7.12 0.41 16.76
C GLN A 264 -5.86 -0.27 17.28
N ASP A 265 -4.95 -0.60 16.38
CA ASP A 265 -3.62 -1.10 16.74
C ASP A 265 -2.70 0.05 17.15
N VAL A 266 -1.91 -0.20 18.18
CA VAL A 266 -1.00 0.80 18.77
C VAL A 266 0.27 0.95 17.92
N ARG A 267 0.85 -0.19 17.49
CA ARG A 267 2.11 -0.18 16.76
C ARG A 267 2.21 -1.34 15.77
N TYR A 268 2.64 -1.04 14.55
CA TYR A 268 3.09 -2.05 13.58
C TYR A 268 4.59 -1.93 13.38
N SER A 269 5.27 -3.06 13.40
CA SER A 269 6.69 -3.13 13.09
C SER A 269 7.04 -4.48 12.49
N ILE A 270 7.80 -4.47 11.41
CA ILE A 270 8.23 -5.65 10.68
C ILE A 270 9.75 -5.62 10.44
N ASP A 271 10.36 -6.78 10.44
CA ASP A 271 11.76 -7.00 10.07
C ASP A 271 11.83 -7.22 8.55
N ASP A 272 12.64 -6.44 7.86
CA ASP A 272 12.85 -6.48 6.41
C ASP A 272 14.27 -6.96 6.03
N SER A 273 14.99 -7.58 6.97
CA SER A 273 16.37 -8.07 6.78
C SER A 273 16.49 -9.03 5.60
N LYS A 274 15.44 -9.84 5.35
CA LYS A 274 15.37 -10.74 4.20
C LYS A 274 15.42 -9.96 2.88
N LEU A 275 14.66 -8.91 2.71
CA LEU A 275 14.68 -8.07 1.53
C LEU A 275 16.00 -7.29 1.42
N LYS A 276 16.53 -6.78 2.53
CA LYS A 276 17.82 -6.11 2.59
C LYS A 276 18.97 -7.02 2.14
N SER A 277 18.88 -8.32 2.39
CA SER A 277 19.88 -9.31 1.93
C SER A 277 19.94 -9.44 0.39
N LEU A 278 18.88 -8.99 -0.33
CA LEU A 278 18.85 -8.89 -1.78
C LEU A 278 19.47 -7.59 -2.32
N GLY A 279 20.00 -6.73 -1.44
CA GLY A 279 20.62 -5.45 -1.80
C GLY A 279 19.67 -4.25 -1.80
N TRP A 280 18.39 -4.42 -1.43
CA TRP A 280 17.45 -3.31 -1.30
C TRP A 280 17.60 -2.58 0.04
N ASN A 281 17.45 -1.26 0.02
CA ASN A 281 17.28 -0.41 1.20
C ASN A 281 16.38 0.77 0.84
N PRO A 282 15.54 1.28 1.77
CA PRO A 282 14.79 2.51 1.53
C PRO A 282 15.76 3.68 1.45
N GLN A 283 15.56 4.55 0.46
CA GLN A 283 16.46 5.67 0.15
C GLN A 283 15.81 7.03 0.42
N THR A 284 14.48 7.07 0.51
CA THR A 284 13.76 8.33 0.64
C THR A 284 13.75 8.77 2.10
N ASP A 285 14.32 9.93 2.37
CA ASP A 285 14.23 10.59 3.68
C ASP A 285 12.81 11.12 3.89
N PHE A 286 12.24 10.82 5.06
CA PHE A 286 10.86 11.15 5.38
C PHE A 286 10.61 12.66 5.41
N ASP A 287 11.49 13.41 6.08
CA ASP A 287 11.30 14.84 6.28
C ASP A 287 11.44 15.60 4.95
N THR A 288 12.43 15.25 4.15
CA THR A 288 12.62 15.81 2.81
C THR A 288 11.43 15.53 1.89
N ALA A 289 10.95 14.29 1.88
CA ALA A 289 9.80 13.92 1.06
C ALA A 289 8.50 14.61 1.53
N LEU A 290 8.33 14.76 2.85
CA LEU A 290 7.15 15.39 3.43
C LEU A 290 7.00 16.85 2.98
N ILE A 291 8.10 17.60 2.83
CA ILE A 291 8.10 18.97 2.28
C ILE A 291 7.41 19.00 0.91
N ALA A 292 7.90 18.17 -0.02
CA ALA A 292 7.36 18.12 -1.37
C ALA A 292 5.90 17.65 -1.41
N ILE A 293 5.52 16.73 -0.53
CA ILE A 293 4.15 16.21 -0.45
C ILE A 293 3.19 17.27 0.10
N VAL A 294 3.54 17.97 1.17
CA VAL A 294 2.71 19.05 1.73
C VAL A 294 2.53 20.17 0.71
N ASP A 295 3.61 20.58 0.04
CA ASP A 295 3.54 21.61 -1.02
C ASP A 295 2.66 21.14 -2.19
N HIS A 296 2.80 19.89 -2.63
CA HIS A 296 1.95 19.33 -3.70
C HIS A 296 0.46 19.41 -3.35
N TYR A 297 0.05 18.97 -2.16
CA TYR A 297 -1.36 18.95 -1.77
C TYR A 297 -1.94 20.33 -1.45
N ARG A 298 -1.11 21.31 -1.10
CA ARG A 298 -1.53 22.73 -1.00
C ARG A 298 -1.85 23.31 -2.36
N ASN A 299 -1.03 23.01 -3.37
CA ASN A 299 -1.13 23.60 -4.70
C ASN A 299 -2.03 22.78 -5.67
N ASN A 300 -2.22 21.50 -5.40
CA ASN A 300 -3.01 20.60 -6.24
C ASN A 300 -4.13 20.00 -5.41
N PHE A 301 -5.16 20.78 -5.19
CA PHE A 301 -6.31 20.39 -4.40
C PHE A 301 -7.20 19.44 -5.21
N VAL A 302 -6.93 18.15 -5.13
CA VAL A 302 -7.72 17.09 -5.78
C VAL A 302 -8.69 16.49 -4.77
N TRP A 303 -9.96 16.51 -5.12
CA TRP A 303 -11.07 16.00 -4.28
C TRP A 303 -11.85 14.93 -4.99
#